data_4e29b85992681c471f7c9382cbef0253
#
_entry.id   4e29b85992681c471f7c9382cbef0253
#
_cell.length_a   1.000
_cell.length_b   1.000
_cell.length_c   1.000
_cell.angle_alpha   90.00
_cell.angle_beta   90.00
_cell.angle_gamma   90.00
#
_symmetry.space_group_name_H-M   'P 1'
#
loop_
_entity.id
_entity.type
_entity.pdbx_description
1 polymer ?
#
loop_
_entity_poly.entity_id
_entity_poly.type
_entity_poly.pdbx_seq_one_letter_code
_entity_poly.pdbx_strand_id
1 'polypeptide(L)'
;TYGEALRDEPDIGNAFRADLVAVYDRDPATSRFIDPLLYFKGFHALQTHRLAHWLYQKGRKDFAFYLQSRSSAVFQTDINPAARIGRGIFLDHATGFVCGETAVIDDDVSILHGVTLGGTGKENEDRHPKIRHGVLIGAGAKILGNIEIGHCARIPAGSVVVKPVPH
;
A
#
# COMPACT_ATOMS: atom_id res chain seq x y z
N THR A 1 -3.13 -5.18 20.98
CA THR A 1 -2.10 -4.96 19.93
C THR A 1 -2.41 -3.78 19.03
N TYR A 2 -3.58 -3.71 18.37
CA TYR A 2 -3.91 -2.52 17.57
C TYR A 2 -4.06 -1.27 18.46
N GLY A 3 -4.71 -1.41 19.61
CA GLY A 3 -4.80 -0.35 20.60
C GLY A 3 -3.44 0.08 21.19
N GLU A 4 -2.48 -0.84 21.31
CA GLU A 4 -1.10 -0.51 21.70
C GLU A 4 -0.43 0.32 20.59
N ALA A 5 -0.55 -0.10 19.33
CA ALA A 5 0.02 0.61 18.20
C ALA A 5 -0.52 2.05 18.11
N LEU A 6 -1.83 2.25 18.26
CA LEU A 6 -2.46 3.57 18.26
C LEU A 6 -2.00 4.49 19.40
N ARG A 7 -1.66 3.93 20.57
CA ARG A 7 -1.13 4.72 21.71
C ARG A 7 0.35 5.07 21.51
N ASP A 8 1.11 4.12 20.96
CA ASP A 8 2.55 4.27 20.76
C ASP A 8 2.88 5.16 19.56
N GLU A 9 2.07 5.07 18.50
CA GLU A 9 2.22 5.83 17.26
C GLU A 9 0.87 6.39 16.81
N PRO A 10 0.46 7.58 17.33
CA PRO A 10 -0.83 8.18 17.00
C PRO A 10 -1.05 8.46 15.50
N ASP A 11 0.03 8.57 14.71
CA ASP A 11 -0.04 8.77 13.26
C ASP A 11 -0.68 7.60 12.52
N ILE A 12 -0.68 6.39 13.10
CA ILE A 12 -1.47 5.27 12.57
C ILE A 12 -2.96 5.63 12.53
N GLY A 13 -3.48 6.26 13.58
CA GLY A 13 -4.87 6.72 13.63
C GLY A 13 -5.16 7.87 12.65
N ASN A 14 -4.18 8.75 12.42
CA ASN A 14 -4.29 9.82 11.42
C ASN A 14 -4.31 9.23 10.00
N ALA A 15 -3.43 8.27 9.72
CA ALA A 15 -3.39 7.58 8.44
C ALA A 15 -4.68 6.79 8.18
N PHE A 16 -5.20 6.07 9.18
CA PHE A 16 -6.49 5.37 9.09
C PHE A 16 -7.63 6.30 8.62
N ARG A 17 -7.75 7.48 9.25
CA ARG A 17 -8.78 8.47 8.88
C ARG A 17 -8.55 9.03 7.46
N ALA A 18 -7.30 9.34 7.11
CA ALA A 18 -6.97 9.83 5.79
C ALA A 18 -7.25 8.80 4.70
N ASP A 19 -6.95 7.52 4.94
CA ASP A 19 -7.27 6.43 4.01
C ASP A 19 -8.77 6.26 3.82
N LEU A 20 -9.54 6.39 4.91
CA LEU A 20 -11.00 6.31 4.84
C LEU A 20 -11.60 7.44 4.00
N VAL A 21 -11.11 8.67 4.18
CA VAL A 21 -11.49 9.82 3.37
C VAL A 21 -11.07 9.63 1.91
N ALA A 22 -9.88 9.10 1.66
CA ALA A 22 -9.40 8.83 0.31
C ALA A 22 -10.30 7.86 -0.47
N VAL A 23 -10.81 6.80 0.19
CA VAL A 23 -11.80 5.90 -0.42
C VAL A 23 -13.08 6.65 -0.73
N TYR A 24 -13.63 7.39 0.25
CA TYR A 24 -14.89 8.11 0.09
C TYR A 24 -14.84 9.14 -1.05
N ASP A 25 -13.74 9.88 -1.17
CA ASP A 25 -13.60 10.96 -2.15
C ASP A 25 -13.28 10.46 -3.57
N ARG A 26 -12.62 9.29 -3.70
CA ARG A 26 -12.09 8.81 -4.99
C ARG A 26 -12.84 7.64 -5.58
N ASP A 27 -13.61 6.91 -4.78
CA ASP A 27 -14.45 5.81 -5.27
C ASP A 27 -15.87 6.32 -5.55
N PRO A 28 -16.27 6.45 -6.82
CA PRO A 28 -17.61 6.93 -7.17
C PRO A 28 -18.74 6.00 -6.72
N ALA A 29 -18.44 4.75 -6.36
CA ALA A 29 -19.42 3.81 -5.85
C ALA A 29 -19.64 3.93 -4.33
N THR A 30 -18.77 4.66 -3.62
CA THR A 30 -18.84 4.81 -2.17
C THR A 30 -19.66 6.03 -1.78
N SER A 31 -20.75 5.82 -1.03
CA SER A 31 -21.65 6.90 -0.55
C SER A 31 -21.65 7.05 0.98
N ARG A 32 -21.05 6.12 1.71
CA ARG A 32 -21.04 6.08 3.18
C ARG A 32 -19.66 5.71 3.69
N PHE A 33 -19.15 6.42 4.69
CA PHE A 33 -17.87 6.09 5.35
C PHE A 33 -17.84 4.69 6.00
N ILE A 34 -18.99 4.14 6.34
CA ILE A 34 -19.08 2.81 6.96
C ILE A 34 -18.75 1.68 5.98
N ASP A 35 -18.94 1.86 4.67
CA ASP A 35 -18.77 0.80 3.68
C ASP A 35 -17.31 0.33 3.56
N PRO A 36 -16.30 1.21 3.46
CA PRO A 36 -14.91 0.78 3.50
C PRO A 36 -14.52 0.08 4.79
N LEU A 37 -15.03 0.56 5.93
CA LEU A 37 -14.75 -0.03 7.25
C LEU A 37 -15.22 -1.47 7.36
N LEU A 38 -16.38 -1.80 6.80
CA LEU A 38 -17.00 -3.11 6.97
C LEU A 38 -16.72 -4.08 5.82
N TYR A 39 -16.54 -3.57 4.59
CA TYR A 39 -16.65 -4.42 3.41
C TYR A 39 -15.47 -4.34 2.43
N PHE A 40 -14.64 -3.28 2.45
CA PHE A 40 -13.63 -3.11 1.43
C PHE A 40 -12.30 -3.72 1.85
N LYS A 41 -11.98 -4.84 1.22
CA LYS A 41 -10.77 -5.60 1.55
C LYS A 41 -9.46 -4.84 1.34
N GLY A 42 -9.41 -3.88 0.39
CA GLY A 42 -8.24 -3.03 0.17
C GLY A 42 -7.98 -2.12 1.37
N PHE A 43 -9.03 -1.52 1.93
CA PHE A 43 -8.91 -0.75 3.17
C PHE A 43 -8.45 -1.65 4.34
N HIS A 44 -9.03 -2.83 4.49
CA HIS A 44 -8.65 -3.78 5.55
C HIS A 44 -7.19 -4.26 5.41
N ALA A 45 -6.75 -4.57 4.18
CA ALA A 45 -5.37 -4.97 3.91
C ALA A 45 -4.37 -3.86 4.29
N LEU A 46 -4.69 -2.62 3.95
CA LEU A 46 -3.86 -1.46 4.28
C LEU A 46 -3.76 -1.24 5.80
N GLN A 47 -4.89 -1.33 6.52
CA GLN A 47 -4.87 -1.18 7.98
C GLN A 47 -4.14 -2.34 8.67
N THR A 48 -4.24 -3.56 8.12
CA THR A 48 -3.46 -4.72 8.59
C THR A 48 -1.96 -4.48 8.38
N HIS A 49 -1.56 -3.91 7.24
CA HIS A 49 -0.17 -3.55 6.97
C HIS A 49 0.34 -2.49 7.96
N ARG A 50 -0.42 -1.46 8.31
CA ARG A 50 -0.01 -0.45 9.29
C ARG A 50 0.36 -1.06 10.64
N LEU A 51 -0.45 -2.02 11.11
CA LEU A 51 -0.14 -2.78 12.32
C LEU A 51 1.10 -3.67 12.13
N ALA A 52 1.19 -4.37 11.00
CA ALA A 52 2.34 -5.23 10.69
C ALA A 52 3.65 -4.44 10.59
N HIS A 53 3.62 -3.26 10.00
CA HIS A 53 4.76 -2.35 9.90
C HIS A 53 5.23 -1.90 11.28
N TRP A 54 4.31 -1.44 12.14
CA TRP A 54 4.62 -1.07 13.52
C TRP A 54 5.26 -2.23 14.29
N LEU A 55 4.70 -3.43 14.19
CA LEU A 55 5.28 -4.64 14.83
C LEU A 55 6.68 -4.94 14.29
N TYR A 56 6.89 -4.80 13.00
CA TYR A 56 8.17 -4.99 12.35
C TYR A 56 9.23 -4.01 12.89
N GLN A 57 8.87 -2.72 13.01
CA GLN A 57 9.74 -1.68 13.58
C GLN A 57 10.07 -1.92 15.06
N LYS A 58 9.16 -2.55 15.81
CA LYS A 58 9.39 -2.95 17.23
C LYS A 58 10.19 -4.27 17.35
N GLY A 59 10.70 -4.82 16.26
CA GLY A 59 11.45 -6.09 16.27
C GLY A 59 10.58 -7.34 16.40
N ARG A 60 9.24 -7.22 16.44
CA ARG A 60 8.30 -8.35 16.53
C ARG A 60 8.02 -8.93 15.14
N LYS A 61 9.09 -9.31 14.45
CA LYS A 61 9.08 -9.68 13.03
C LYS A 61 8.21 -10.89 12.72
N ASP A 62 8.24 -11.93 13.55
CA ASP A 62 7.44 -13.14 13.31
C ASP A 62 5.94 -12.82 13.30
N PHE A 63 5.49 -11.96 14.21
CA PHE A 63 4.09 -11.56 14.23
C PHE A 63 3.74 -10.63 13.05
N ALA A 64 4.66 -9.76 12.63
CA ALA A 64 4.47 -8.93 11.46
C ALA A 64 4.31 -9.78 10.18
N PHE A 65 5.17 -10.78 9.97
CA PHE A 65 5.08 -11.73 8.86
C PHE A 65 3.84 -12.63 8.95
N TYR A 66 3.44 -13.03 10.15
CA TYR A 66 2.18 -13.75 10.33
C TYR A 66 0.98 -12.91 9.83
N LEU A 67 0.92 -11.61 10.18
CA LEU A 67 -0.14 -10.72 9.70
C LEU A 67 -0.09 -10.54 8.18
N GLN A 68 1.09 -10.39 7.57
CA GLN A 68 1.26 -10.38 6.11
C GLN A 68 0.67 -11.64 5.49
N SER A 69 1.04 -12.82 6.00
CA SER A 69 0.55 -14.11 5.50
C SER A 69 -0.98 -14.23 5.63
N ARG A 70 -1.54 -13.78 6.76
CA ARG A 70 -3.00 -13.81 6.96
C ARG A 70 -3.71 -12.81 6.06
N SER A 71 -3.17 -11.61 5.88
CA SER A 71 -3.67 -10.60 4.94
C SER A 71 -3.67 -11.14 3.51
N SER A 72 -2.60 -11.84 3.12
CA SER A 72 -2.51 -12.46 1.80
C SER A 72 -3.61 -13.51 1.58
N ALA A 73 -3.83 -14.37 2.55
CA ALA A 73 -4.86 -15.41 2.46
C ALA A 73 -6.29 -14.83 2.43
N VAL A 74 -6.56 -13.76 3.20
CA VAL A 74 -7.91 -13.21 3.37
C VAL A 74 -8.21 -12.14 2.32
N PHE A 75 -7.27 -11.23 2.06
CA PHE A 75 -7.49 -10.07 1.19
C PHE A 75 -6.84 -10.20 -0.18
N GLN A 76 -6.07 -11.27 -0.41
CA GLN A 76 -5.35 -11.54 -1.67
C GLN A 76 -4.34 -10.41 -2.02
N THR A 77 -3.68 -9.87 -1.00
CA THR A 77 -2.63 -8.85 -1.12
C THR A 77 -1.34 -9.38 -0.52
N ASP A 78 -0.21 -9.01 -1.08
CA ASP A 78 1.11 -9.31 -0.50
C ASP A 78 1.86 -8.00 -0.25
N ILE A 79 1.72 -7.45 0.95
CA ILE A 79 2.37 -6.20 1.35
C ILE A 79 3.42 -6.53 2.41
N ASN A 80 4.70 -6.38 2.06
CA ASN A 80 5.78 -6.65 3.00
C ASN A 80 5.73 -5.69 4.19
N PRO A 81 5.85 -6.16 5.45
CA PRO A 81 5.79 -5.31 6.64
C PRO A 81 6.87 -4.22 6.70
N ALA A 82 8.01 -4.40 6.01
CA ALA A 82 9.07 -3.39 5.94
C ALA A 82 8.75 -2.24 4.96
N ALA A 83 7.83 -2.42 4.01
CA ALA A 83 7.42 -1.38 3.07
C ALA A 83 6.90 -0.15 3.79
N ARG A 84 7.25 1.03 3.29
CA ARG A 84 6.83 2.31 3.86
C ARG A 84 5.66 2.85 3.07
N ILE A 85 4.53 3.04 3.74
CA ILE A 85 3.28 3.51 3.11
C ILE A 85 2.77 4.74 3.86
N GLY A 86 2.63 5.84 3.15
CA GLY A 86 2.08 7.10 3.62
C GLY A 86 0.59 7.02 3.96
N ARG A 87 -0.08 8.13 4.02
CA ARG A 87 -1.50 8.27 4.36
C ARG A 87 -2.33 8.75 3.17
N GLY A 88 -3.65 8.65 3.28
CA GLY A 88 -4.54 9.03 2.17
C GLY A 88 -4.45 8.06 1.00
N ILE A 89 -4.18 6.79 1.27
CA ILE A 89 -4.03 5.76 0.24
C ILE A 89 -5.39 5.17 -0.13
N PHE A 90 -5.68 5.16 -1.42
CA PHE A 90 -6.82 4.44 -1.99
C PHE A 90 -6.33 3.16 -2.67
N LEU A 91 -6.55 2.01 -2.03
CA LEU A 91 -6.24 0.69 -2.59
C LEU A 91 -7.54 0.03 -3.04
N ASP A 92 -7.84 0.19 -4.34
CA ASP A 92 -9.10 -0.25 -4.92
C ASP A 92 -9.09 -1.73 -5.30
N HIS A 93 -10.11 -2.47 -4.89
CA HIS A 93 -10.29 -3.92 -5.06
C HIS A 93 -9.16 -4.77 -4.46
N ALA A 94 -7.94 -4.32 -4.48
CA ALA A 94 -6.72 -4.88 -3.89
C ALA A 94 -6.27 -6.26 -4.39
N THR A 95 -7.15 -7.07 -4.99
CA THR A 95 -6.81 -8.43 -5.46
C THR A 95 -5.51 -8.44 -6.26
N GLY A 96 -4.54 -9.25 -5.83
CA GLY A 96 -3.26 -9.40 -6.53
C GLY A 96 -2.31 -8.21 -6.39
N PHE A 97 -2.55 -7.29 -5.44
CA PHE A 97 -1.57 -6.24 -5.14
C PHE A 97 -0.35 -6.82 -4.43
N VAL A 98 0.83 -6.53 -4.95
CA VAL A 98 2.13 -6.93 -4.38
C VAL A 98 2.98 -5.70 -4.13
N CYS A 99 3.47 -5.55 -2.90
CA CYS A 99 4.35 -4.45 -2.48
C CYS A 99 5.59 -4.99 -1.78
N GLY A 100 6.74 -4.88 -2.42
CA GLY A 100 7.99 -5.46 -1.95
C GLY A 100 8.61 -4.69 -0.77
N GLU A 101 9.58 -5.33 -0.13
CA GLU A 101 10.20 -4.94 1.14
C GLU A 101 10.71 -3.50 1.20
N THR A 102 11.38 -3.02 0.17
CA THR A 102 11.98 -1.68 0.15
C THR A 102 11.15 -0.65 -0.62
N ALA A 103 9.91 -1.01 -0.99
CA ALA A 103 9.00 -0.08 -1.65
C ALA A 103 8.62 1.09 -0.74
N VAL A 104 8.44 2.24 -1.36
CA VAL A 104 7.95 3.45 -0.71
C VAL A 104 6.74 3.95 -1.48
N ILE A 105 5.67 4.22 -0.78
CA ILE A 105 4.45 4.84 -1.29
C ILE A 105 4.22 6.09 -0.44
N ASP A 106 4.33 7.25 -1.07
CA ASP A 106 4.09 8.54 -0.40
C ASP A 106 2.58 8.77 -0.20
N ASP A 107 2.20 9.93 0.33
CA ASP A 107 0.81 10.26 0.63
C ASP A 107 -0.06 10.39 -0.64
N ASP A 108 -1.36 10.20 -0.48
CA ASP A 108 -2.41 10.46 -1.47
C ASP A 108 -2.31 9.65 -2.78
N VAL A 109 -1.70 8.48 -2.72
CA VAL A 109 -1.56 7.57 -3.86
C VAL A 109 -2.82 6.72 -4.04
N SER A 110 -3.22 6.51 -5.31
CA SER A 110 -4.31 5.60 -5.69
C SER A 110 -3.76 4.40 -6.44
N ILE A 111 -4.12 3.20 -6.03
CA ILE A 111 -3.61 1.94 -6.58
C ILE A 111 -4.78 1.00 -6.86
N LEU A 112 -4.87 0.50 -8.08
CA LEU A 112 -5.88 -0.48 -8.46
C LEU A 112 -5.37 -1.93 -8.27
N HIS A 113 -6.25 -2.90 -8.47
CA HIS A 113 -5.94 -4.32 -8.32
C HIS A 113 -4.83 -4.80 -9.28
N GLY A 114 -4.17 -5.90 -8.92
CA GLY A 114 -3.17 -6.56 -9.75
C GLY A 114 -1.86 -5.79 -9.94
N VAL A 115 -1.68 -4.66 -9.25
CA VAL A 115 -0.44 -3.89 -9.31
C VAL A 115 0.70 -4.62 -8.59
N THR A 116 1.89 -4.56 -9.17
CA THR A 116 3.11 -5.09 -8.55
C THR A 116 4.16 -3.98 -8.42
N LEU A 117 4.59 -3.72 -7.19
CA LEU A 117 5.77 -2.91 -6.89
C LEU A 117 6.92 -3.88 -6.53
N GLY A 118 7.62 -4.36 -7.54
CA GLY A 118 8.56 -5.47 -7.45
C GLY A 118 10.03 -5.06 -7.65
N GLY A 119 10.93 -5.94 -7.26
CA GLY A 119 12.35 -5.87 -7.62
C GLY A 119 12.62 -6.51 -8.98
N THR A 120 13.86 -6.34 -9.50
CA THR A 120 14.30 -6.97 -10.74
C THR A 120 14.86 -8.39 -10.53
N GLY A 121 15.00 -8.81 -9.27
CA GLY A 121 15.62 -10.09 -8.91
C GLY A 121 17.16 -10.11 -8.99
N LYS A 122 17.80 -8.96 -9.26
CA LYS A 122 19.26 -8.86 -9.44
C LYS A 122 19.97 -8.16 -8.28
N GLU A 123 19.22 -7.49 -7.41
CA GLU A 123 19.73 -6.66 -6.33
C GLU A 123 19.22 -7.16 -4.98
N ASN A 124 20.04 -7.06 -3.94
CA ASN A 124 19.70 -7.55 -2.60
C ASN A 124 19.35 -6.41 -1.61
N GLU A 125 19.69 -5.16 -1.94
CA GLU A 125 19.47 -3.99 -1.09
C GLU A 125 18.19 -3.24 -1.47
N ASP A 126 18.28 -1.95 -1.67
CA ASP A 126 17.12 -1.12 -2.08
C ASP A 126 16.77 -1.39 -3.55
N ARG A 127 15.69 -2.15 -3.76
CA ARG A 127 15.37 -2.77 -5.06
C ARG A 127 13.93 -2.56 -5.52
N HIS A 128 13.10 -1.84 -4.76
CA HIS A 128 11.69 -1.67 -5.07
C HIS A 128 11.33 -0.21 -5.39
N PRO A 129 10.23 0.04 -6.11
CA PRO A 129 9.84 1.38 -6.56
C PRO A 129 9.57 2.39 -5.44
N LYS A 130 9.75 3.67 -5.79
CA LYS A 130 9.41 4.84 -4.98
C LYS A 130 8.26 5.59 -5.66
N ILE A 131 7.08 5.43 -5.13
CA ILE A 131 5.85 6.05 -5.65
C ILE A 131 5.62 7.37 -4.93
N ARG A 132 5.68 8.47 -5.65
CA ARG A 132 5.56 9.80 -5.07
C ARG A 132 4.12 10.21 -4.86
N HIS A 133 3.94 11.31 -4.11
CA HIS A 133 2.63 11.87 -3.75
C HIS A 133 1.70 12.00 -4.95
N GLY A 134 0.44 11.66 -4.75
CA GLY A 134 -0.64 11.89 -5.71
C GLY A 134 -0.63 11.00 -6.95
N VAL A 135 0.26 10.00 -7.03
CA VAL A 135 0.34 9.08 -8.16
C VAL A 135 -0.91 8.21 -8.24
N LEU A 136 -1.36 7.93 -9.46
CA LEU A 136 -2.39 6.92 -9.74
C LEU A 136 -1.78 5.77 -10.56
N ILE A 137 -1.96 4.54 -10.06
CA ILE A 137 -1.46 3.33 -10.72
C ILE A 137 -2.66 2.48 -11.17
N GLY A 138 -2.82 2.38 -12.50
CA GLY A 138 -3.89 1.61 -13.13
C GLY A 138 -3.77 0.11 -12.92
N ALA A 139 -4.91 -0.59 -13.05
CA ALA A 139 -5.03 -2.02 -12.79
C ALA A 139 -4.00 -2.84 -13.57
N GLY A 140 -3.39 -3.82 -12.90
CA GLY A 140 -2.45 -4.74 -13.52
C GLY A 140 -1.07 -4.18 -13.86
N ALA A 141 -0.78 -2.91 -13.56
CA ALA A 141 0.54 -2.34 -13.84
C ALA A 141 1.65 -3.02 -13.03
N LYS A 142 2.82 -3.20 -13.66
CA LYS A 142 4.01 -3.78 -13.05
C LYS A 142 5.13 -2.74 -13.04
N ILE A 143 5.52 -2.28 -11.86
CA ILE A 143 6.60 -1.31 -11.67
C ILE A 143 7.76 -2.05 -11.01
N LEU A 144 8.89 -2.15 -11.71
CA LEU A 144 9.96 -3.07 -11.34
C LEU A 144 11.31 -2.34 -11.20
N GLY A 145 11.98 -2.61 -10.08
CA GLY A 145 13.28 -2.05 -9.77
C GLY A 145 13.22 -0.82 -8.86
N ASN A 146 14.38 -0.38 -8.39
CA ASN A 146 14.51 0.85 -7.61
C ASN A 146 14.39 2.08 -8.51
N ILE A 147 13.17 2.37 -8.95
CA ILE A 147 12.84 3.50 -9.83
C ILE A 147 11.84 4.44 -9.16
N GLU A 148 11.88 5.69 -9.54
CA GLU A 148 10.96 6.70 -9.05
C GLU A 148 9.81 6.93 -10.03
N ILE A 149 8.59 6.96 -9.49
CA ILE A 149 7.39 7.44 -10.18
C ILE A 149 7.06 8.81 -9.61
N GLY A 150 7.27 9.84 -10.40
CA GLY A 150 7.20 11.25 -9.97
C GLY A 150 5.81 11.67 -9.50
N HIS A 151 5.76 12.82 -8.81
CA HIS A 151 4.53 13.35 -8.21
C HIS A 151 3.39 13.46 -9.23
N CYS A 152 2.20 13.05 -8.83
CA CYS A 152 0.96 13.12 -9.62
C CYS A 152 1.00 12.38 -10.97
N ALA A 153 2.04 11.57 -11.24
CA ALA A 153 2.11 10.77 -12.45
C ALA A 153 0.93 9.77 -12.54
N ARG A 154 0.54 9.48 -13.77
CA ARG A 154 -0.55 8.53 -14.08
C ARG A 154 0.02 7.33 -14.84
N ILE A 155 0.00 6.17 -14.22
CA ILE A 155 0.45 4.91 -14.83
C ILE A 155 -0.77 4.19 -15.41
N PRO A 156 -0.88 4.03 -16.73
CA PRO A 156 -2.01 3.34 -17.37
C PRO A 156 -2.12 1.87 -16.92
N ALA A 157 -3.33 1.33 -16.99
CA ALA A 157 -3.58 -0.07 -16.71
C ALA A 157 -2.73 -0.99 -17.61
N GLY A 158 -2.23 -2.09 -17.01
CA GLY A 158 -1.42 -3.10 -17.71
C GLY A 158 0.00 -2.66 -18.09
N SER A 159 0.43 -1.45 -17.71
CA SER A 159 1.78 -0.96 -18.04
C SER A 159 2.86 -1.78 -17.36
N VAL A 160 3.98 -1.99 -18.06
CA VAL A 160 5.23 -2.52 -17.50
C VAL A 160 6.25 -1.38 -17.46
N VAL A 161 6.57 -0.92 -16.25
CA VAL A 161 7.43 0.26 -16.01
C VAL A 161 8.74 -0.21 -15.39
N VAL A 162 9.84 0.01 -16.12
CA VAL A 162 11.20 -0.39 -15.72
C VAL A 162 12.19 0.78 -15.75
N LYS A 163 11.67 2.01 -15.93
CA LYS A 163 12.44 3.25 -15.92
C LYS A 163 11.69 4.32 -15.13
N PRO A 164 12.39 5.30 -14.54
CA PRO A 164 11.74 6.41 -13.85
C PRO A 164 10.71 7.13 -14.74
N VAL A 165 9.63 7.57 -14.11
CA VAL A 165 8.58 8.36 -14.77
C VAL A 165 8.56 9.75 -14.12
N PRO A 166 8.70 10.84 -14.86
CA PRO A 166 8.62 12.19 -14.33
C PRO A 166 7.19 12.54 -13.87
N HIS A 167 7.04 13.69 -13.24
CA HIS A 167 5.75 14.28 -12.88
C HIS A 167 5.02 14.83 -14.11
#